data_f080f3f033ef7a7b0f510aec8e0fb9bd
#
_entry.id   f080f3f033ef7a7b0f510aec8e0fb9bd
#
_cell.length_a   1.000
_cell.length_b   1.000
_cell.length_c   1.000
_cell.angle_alpha   90.00
_cell.angle_beta   90.00
_cell.angle_gamma   90.00
#
_symmetry.space_group_name_H-M   'P 1'
#
loop_
_entity.id
_entity.type
_entity.pdbx_description
1 polymer ?
#
loop_
_entity_poly.entity_id
_entity_poly.type
_entity_poly.pdbx_seq_one_letter_code
_entity_poly.pdbx_strand_id
1 'polypeptide(L)'
;MSDINMSVNIAGVELKNPVTVASGTFGSGMEYGEYVDLNRLGAVTTKGVANIPWPGNPTPRIAETYGGMMNAIGLQNPGLDTFVKKDIPFLKQYDTKIIVNVCGKSEADYVDAVEKLGEQPVDLLEINISCPNVKEGGIAFGQVPSSAEAITKAVKKVAKQPVIMKLSPNVTDITEMAKAVEAGGADAVSLINTLTGMKIDVNRRTFAVANKTAGVSGPAIHPIAVRMVYQVANAINLPIIGMGGIRTAEDALEMIMVGASAVAVGTANFNDPYTTIKVIDGIREYMEKNNVADIKELIGCVR
;
A
#
# COMPACT_ATOMS: atom_id res chain seq x y z
N MET A 1 16.48 9.48 29.33
CA MET A 1 15.64 9.62 28.12
C MET A 1 14.49 8.65 28.29
N SER A 2 13.24 9.10 28.19
CA SER A 2 12.09 8.18 28.22
C SER A 2 12.23 7.20 27.04
N ASP A 3 11.97 5.91 27.28
CA ASP A 3 11.92 4.91 26.20
C ASP A 3 10.79 5.27 25.24
N ILE A 4 11.14 5.67 24.00
CA ILE A 4 10.17 6.05 23.00
C ILE A 4 9.59 4.77 22.36
N ASN A 5 8.28 4.62 22.48
CA ASN A 5 7.53 3.54 21.88
C ASN A 5 7.01 3.96 20.48
N MET A 6 7.56 3.37 19.44
CA MET A 6 7.11 3.55 18.06
C MET A 6 6.22 2.41 17.58
N SER A 7 5.94 1.39 18.40
CA SER A 7 5.17 0.24 17.97
C SER A 7 3.70 0.60 17.72
N VAL A 8 3.15 0.01 16.67
CA VAL A 8 1.74 0.16 16.28
C VAL A 8 1.12 -1.20 16.02
N ASN A 9 -0.20 -1.29 16.14
CA ASN A 9 -0.95 -2.51 15.88
C ASN A 9 -1.82 -2.36 14.63
N ILE A 10 -1.67 -3.27 13.68
CA ILE A 10 -2.52 -3.38 12.51
C ILE A 10 -3.27 -4.71 12.58
N ALA A 11 -4.55 -4.64 12.90
CA ALA A 11 -5.42 -5.81 12.91
C ALA A 11 -4.90 -7.00 13.76
N GLY A 12 -4.32 -6.70 14.94
CA GLY A 12 -3.77 -7.72 15.84
C GLY A 12 -2.29 -8.04 15.59
N VAL A 13 -1.69 -7.54 14.52
CA VAL A 13 -0.26 -7.71 14.22
C VAL A 13 0.51 -6.47 14.68
N GLU A 14 1.47 -6.66 15.57
CA GLU A 14 2.33 -5.59 16.05
C GLU A 14 3.48 -5.34 15.08
N LEU A 15 3.63 -4.08 14.64
CA LEU A 15 4.75 -3.56 13.89
C LEU A 15 5.65 -2.76 14.85
N LYS A 16 6.96 -2.98 14.84
CA LYS A 16 7.93 -2.31 15.73
C LYS A 16 8.02 -0.78 15.53
N ASN A 17 7.58 -0.28 14.39
CA ASN A 17 7.39 1.13 14.07
C ASN A 17 6.34 1.27 12.95
N PRO A 18 5.79 2.48 12.71
CA PRO A 18 4.67 2.66 11.78
C PRO A 18 5.07 2.64 10.30
N VAL A 19 6.33 2.43 9.94
CA VAL A 19 6.80 2.61 8.55
C VAL A 19 6.88 1.28 7.82
N THR A 20 6.18 1.22 6.70
CA THR A 20 6.25 0.14 5.71
C THR A 20 6.52 0.71 4.31
N VAL A 21 6.49 -0.11 3.29
CA VAL A 21 6.69 0.26 1.89
C VAL A 21 5.42 0.03 1.07
N ALA A 22 5.16 0.86 0.08
CA ALA A 22 4.04 0.67 -0.83
C ALA A 22 4.35 -0.45 -1.84
N SER A 23 3.37 -1.36 -2.02
CA SER A 23 3.48 -2.44 -3.00
C SER A 23 3.89 -1.93 -4.38
N GLY A 24 4.83 -2.61 -5.01
CA GLY A 24 5.32 -2.30 -6.35
C GLY A 24 6.43 -1.26 -6.42
N THR A 25 6.87 -0.71 -5.30
CA THR A 25 7.95 0.28 -5.25
C THR A 25 9.21 -0.22 -4.51
N PHE A 26 9.17 -1.46 -4.04
CA PHE A 26 10.22 -2.06 -3.22
C PHE A 26 10.49 -3.53 -3.58
N GLY A 27 9.83 -4.05 -4.62
CA GLY A 27 9.85 -5.48 -4.92
C GLY A 27 9.33 -6.31 -3.74
N SER A 28 10.10 -7.30 -3.35
CA SER A 28 9.98 -8.03 -2.07
C SER A 28 11.18 -7.74 -1.16
N GLY A 29 11.86 -6.62 -1.38
CA GLY A 29 12.98 -6.15 -0.56
C GLY A 29 14.36 -6.66 -0.97
N MET A 30 14.50 -7.56 -1.94
CA MET A 30 15.79 -8.15 -2.31
C MET A 30 16.78 -7.09 -2.78
N GLU A 31 16.36 -6.24 -3.74
CA GLU A 31 17.19 -5.17 -4.28
C GLU A 31 17.46 -4.08 -3.24
N TYR A 32 16.48 -3.76 -2.42
CA TYR A 32 16.60 -2.72 -1.40
C TYR A 32 17.37 -3.17 -0.16
N GLY A 33 17.40 -4.47 0.13
CA GLY A 33 18.22 -5.06 1.20
C GLY A 33 19.73 -4.86 1.01
N GLU A 34 20.18 -4.49 -0.22
CA GLU A 34 21.56 -4.10 -0.49
C GLU A 34 21.87 -2.67 0.00
N TYR A 35 20.86 -1.84 0.22
CA TYR A 35 21.01 -0.44 0.64
C TYR A 35 20.57 -0.22 2.08
N VAL A 36 19.50 -0.87 2.52
CA VAL A 36 18.90 -0.66 3.83
C VAL A 36 18.77 -1.95 4.62
N ASP A 37 18.92 -1.86 5.92
CA ASP A 37 18.66 -2.99 6.82
C ASP A 37 17.14 -3.20 6.97
N LEU A 38 16.62 -4.27 6.36
CA LEU A 38 15.19 -4.61 6.39
C LEU A 38 14.69 -4.90 7.82
N ASN A 39 15.56 -5.25 8.76
CA ASN A 39 15.20 -5.43 10.17
C ASN A 39 14.69 -4.12 10.81
N ARG A 40 15.01 -2.97 10.24
CA ARG A 40 14.56 -1.68 10.74
C ARG A 40 13.12 -1.33 10.36
N LEU A 41 12.57 -1.95 9.31
CA LEU A 41 11.22 -1.67 8.85
C LEU A 41 10.17 -2.31 9.76
N GLY A 42 9.06 -1.62 9.99
CA GLY A 42 7.90 -2.17 10.68
C GLY A 42 7.28 -3.33 9.92
N ALA A 43 7.19 -3.17 8.58
CA ALA A 43 6.77 -4.24 7.68
C ALA A 43 7.34 -4.02 6.27
N VAL A 44 7.40 -5.10 5.48
CA VAL A 44 7.61 -5.05 4.03
C VAL A 44 6.31 -5.45 3.34
N THR A 45 5.69 -4.51 2.61
CA THR A 45 4.58 -4.83 1.70
C THR A 45 5.15 -5.25 0.36
N THR A 46 4.90 -6.48 -0.04
CA THR A 46 5.51 -7.10 -1.22
C THR A 46 4.94 -6.55 -2.52
N LYS A 47 5.61 -6.83 -3.64
CA LYS A 47 5.02 -6.70 -4.97
C LYS A 47 3.71 -7.46 -5.03
N GLY A 48 2.69 -6.86 -5.68
CA GLY A 48 1.42 -7.55 -5.89
C GLY A 48 1.61 -8.86 -6.63
N VAL A 49 1.09 -9.94 -6.07
CA VAL A 49 1.18 -11.29 -6.59
C VAL A 49 -0.22 -11.83 -6.93
N ALA A 50 -0.32 -12.51 -8.07
CA ALA A 50 -1.52 -13.20 -8.52
C ALA A 50 -1.34 -14.72 -8.45
N ASN A 51 -2.44 -15.46 -8.54
CA ASN A 51 -2.43 -16.93 -8.58
C ASN A 51 -1.57 -17.51 -9.73
N ILE A 52 -1.45 -16.77 -10.82
CA ILE A 52 -0.61 -17.12 -11.99
C ILE A 52 0.32 -15.95 -12.37
N PRO A 53 1.41 -16.19 -13.13
CA PRO A 53 2.29 -15.12 -13.61
C PRO A 53 1.58 -14.15 -14.56
N TRP A 54 1.85 -12.85 -14.39
CA TRP A 54 1.37 -11.81 -15.31
C TRP A 54 2.53 -11.05 -15.94
N PRO A 55 2.53 -10.86 -17.30
CA PRO A 55 3.61 -10.19 -18.01
C PRO A 55 3.62 -8.67 -17.82
N GLY A 56 2.51 -8.09 -17.33
CA GLY A 56 2.31 -6.65 -17.28
C GLY A 56 1.93 -6.04 -18.63
N ASN A 57 1.91 -4.70 -18.66
CA ASN A 57 1.54 -3.94 -19.85
C ASN A 57 2.72 -3.76 -20.82
N PRO A 58 2.45 -3.41 -22.10
CA PRO A 58 3.48 -3.02 -23.06
C PRO A 58 4.25 -1.77 -22.61
N THR A 59 5.51 -1.65 -23.04
CA THR A 59 6.35 -0.45 -22.86
C THR A 59 6.07 0.60 -23.95
N PRO A 60 6.34 1.91 -23.64
CA PRO A 60 6.83 2.50 -22.39
C PRO A 60 5.74 2.49 -21.29
N ARG A 61 6.15 2.22 -20.06
CA ARG A 61 5.25 2.04 -18.89
C ARG A 61 5.43 3.06 -17.79
N ILE A 62 6.43 3.93 -17.91
CA ILE A 62 6.80 4.92 -16.91
C ILE A 62 7.00 6.28 -17.60
N ALA A 63 6.58 7.34 -16.93
CA ALA A 63 6.88 8.71 -17.35
C ALA A 63 7.05 9.59 -16.11
N GLU A 64 8.03 10.48 -16.14
CA GLU A 64 8.24 11.48 -15.08
C GLU A 64 7.22 12.61 -15.18
N THR A 65 6.88 13.22 -14.05
CA THR A 65 6.08 14.44 -13.93
C THR A 65 6.79 15.42 -13.00
N TYR A 66 6.36 16.69 -12.97
CA TYR A 66 7.00 17.71 -12.11
C TYR A 66 7.03 17.35 -10.63
N GLY A 67 6.01 16.71 -10.13
CA GLY A 67 5.89 16.38 -8.70
C GLY A 67 5.84 14.88 -8.43
N GLY A 68 6.44 14.05 -9.30
CA GLY A 68 6.44 12.61 -9.12
C GLY A 68 6.58 11.83 -10.41
N MET A 69 5.83 10.75 -10.55
CA MET A 69 5.89 9.89 -11.74
C MET A 69 4.54 9.31 -12.09
N MET A 70 4.43 8.83 -13.31
CA MET A 70 3.31 8.02 -13.80
C MET A 70 3.79 6.62 -14.10
N ASN A 71 2.98 5.61 -13.74
CA ASN A 71 3.26 4.23 -14.11
C ASN A 71 2.01 3.50 -14.61
N ALA A 72 2.25 2.60 -15.55
CA ALA A 72 1.29 1.65 -16.10
C ALA A 72 1.93 0.26 -16.18
N ILE A 73 2.50 -0.24 -15.08
CA ILE A 73 3.22 -1.52 -15.01
C ILE A 73 2.31 -2.69 -15.36
N GLY A 74 1.02 -2.62 -15.00
CA GLY A 74 0.05 -3.68 -15.28
C GLY A 74 0.24 -4.91 -14.40
N LEU A 75 0.59 -4.68 -13.12
CA LEU A 75 0.73 -5.72 -12.11
C LEU A 75 1.66 -6.89 -12.52
N GLN A 76 2.71 -6.63 -13.30
CA GLN A 76 3.71 -7.64 -13.65
C GLN A 76 4.19 -8.35 -12.37
N ASN A 77 4.08 -9.68 -12.35
CA ASN A 77 4.48 -10.49 -11.20
C ASN A 77 4.80 -11.93 -11.63
N PRO A 78 5.60 -12.67 -10.83
CA PRO A 78 6.04 -14.02 -11.17
C PRO A 78 5.01 -15.12 -10.86
N GLY A 79 3.86 -14.75 -10.31
CA GLY A 79 2.87 -15.71 -9.80
C GLY A 79 3.20 -16.23 -8.39
N LEU A 80 2.15 -16.75 -7.74
CA LEU A 80 2.20 -17.16 -6.34
C LEU A 80 3.22 -18.27 -6.06
N ASP A 81 3.33 -19.27 -6.94
CA ASP A 81 4.25 -20.40 -6.75
C ASP A 81 5.71 -19.95 -6.66
N THR A 82 6.11 -18.99 -7.50
CA THR A 82 7.46 -18.41 -7.46
C THR A 82 7.65 -17.57 -6.22
N PHE A 83 6.66 -16.74 -5.87
CA PHE A 83 6.67 -15.90 -4.69
C PHE A 83 6.86 -16.72 -3.40
N VAL A 84 6.09 -17.78 -3.22
CA VAL A 84 6.17 -18.67 -2.05
C VAL A 84 7.56 -19.33 -1.95
N LYS A 85 8.14 -19.75 -3.08
CA LYS A 85 9.42 -20.45 -3.11
C LYS A 85 10.64 -19.53 -2.93
N LYS A 86 10.52 -18.25 -3.32
CA LYS A 86 11.65 -17.33 -3.41
C LYS A 86 11.54 -16.17 -2.42
N ASP A 87 10.42 -15.43 -2.46
CA ASP A 87 10.30 -14.16 -1.77
C ASP A 87 10.00 -14.34 -0.28
N ILE A 88 9.12 -15.27 0.09
CA ILE A 88 8.83 -15.57 1.50
C ILE A 88 10.07 -16.07 2.25
N PRO A 89 10.85 -17.07 1.76
CA PRO A 89 12.06 -17.50 2.43
C PRO A 89 13.12 -16.41 2.56
N PHE A 90 13.21 -15.48 1.61
CA PHE A 90 14.09 -14.33 1.72
C PHE A 90 13.64 -13.39 2.85
N LEU A 91 12.38 -12.98 2.86
CA LEU A 91 11.85 -12.07 3.88
C LEU A 91 11.89 -12.66 5.30
N LYS A 92 11.73 -13.96 5.44
CA LYS A 92 11.80 -14.65 6.74
C LYS A 92 13.18 -14.65 7.39
N GLN A 93 14.21 -14.18 6.69
CA GLN A 93 15.56 -13.99 7.26
C GLN A 93 15.67 -12.73 8.11
N TYR A 94 14.66 -11.82 8.02
CA TYR A 94 14.65 -10.52 8.66
C TYR A 94 13.56 -10.43 9.74
N ASP A 95 13.87 -9.67 10.79
CA ASP A 95 12.89 -9.29 11.81
C ASP A 95 12.02 -8.11 11.32
N THR A 96 11.16 -8.39 10.36
CA THR A 96 10.17 -7.46 9.82
C THR A 96 8.87 -8.21 9.54
N LYS A 97 7.72 -7.51 9.60
CA LYS A 97 6.45 -8.13 9.24
C LYS A 97 6.28 -8.21 7.73
N ILE A 98 5.62 -9.26 7.27
CA ILE A 98 5.39 -9.52 5.84
C ILE A 98 3.91 -9.23 5.53
N ILE A 99 3.67 -8.19 4.72
CA ILE A 99 2.36 -7.87 4.16
C ILE A 99 2.36 -8.31 2.69
N VAL A 100 1.59 -9.33 2.36
CA VAL A 100 1.50 -9.80 0.97
C VAL A 100 0.43 -9.03 0.23
N ASN A 101 0.82 -8.25 -0.79
CA ASN A 101 -0.15 -7.61 -1.69
C ASN A 101 -0.68 -8.65 -2.68
N VAL A 102 -1.99 -8.86 -2.69
CA VAL A 102 -2.68 -9.83 -3.54
C VAL A 102 -3.45 -9.11 -4.63
N CYS A 103 -3.32 -9.57 -5.87
CA CYS A 103 -4.08 -9.07 -7.00
C CYS A 103 -4.77 -10.19 -7.76
N GLY A 104 -5.92 -9.90 -8.35
CA GLY A 104 -6.75 -10.84 -9.11
C GLY A 104 -7.52 -10.12 -10.22
N LYS A 105 -8.01 -10.84 -11.20
CA LYS A 105 -8.90 -10.35 -12.27
C LYS A 105 -10.36 -10.69 -12.01
N SER A 106 -10.60 -11.68 -11.17
CA SER A 106 -11.92 -12.15 -10.77
C SER A 106 -11.95 -12.42 -9.27
N GLU A 107 -13.12 -12.55 -8.69
CA GLU A 107 -13.30 -12.98 -7.30
C GLU A 107 -12.59 -14.31 -7.04
N ALA A 108 -12.74 -15.27 -7.98
CA ALA A 108 -12.10 -16.58 -7.87
C ALA A 108 -10.57 -16.50 -7.80
N ASP A 109 -9.93 -15.57 -8.54
CA ASP A 109 -8.47 -15.38 -8.51
C ASP A 109 -8.01 -14.91 -7.11
N TYR A 110 -8.74 -13.97 -6.49
CA TYR A 110 -8.43 -13.49 -5.15
C TYR A 110 -8.61 -14.60 -4.12
N VAL A 111 -9.72 -15.33 -4.18
CA VAL A 111 -10.01 -16.44 -3.26
C VAL A 111 -8.94 -17.52 -3.36
N ASP A 112 -8.60 -17.99 -4.58
CA ASP A 112 -7.55 -19.01 -4.80
C ASP A 112 -6.18 -18.55 -4.26
N ALA A 113 -5.79 -17.29 -4.53
CA ALA A 113 -4.53 -16.75 -4.03
C ALA A 113 -4.50 -16.66 -2.49
N VAL A 114 -5.58 -16.21 -1.87
CA VAL A 114 -5.69 -16.08 -0.42
C VAL A 114 -5.72 -17.44 0.27
N GLU A 115 -6.43 -18.44 -0.25
CA GLU A 115 -6.41 -19.81 0.26
C GLU A 115 -5.00 -20.39 0.28
N LYS A 116 -4.26 -20.26 -0.83
CA LYS A 116 -2.87 -20.73 -0.94
C LYS A 116 -1.94 -20.00 0.04
N LEU A 117 -2.14 -18.70 0.25
CA LEU A 117 -1.36 -17.91 1.22
C LEU A 117 -1.71 -18.25 2.66
N GLY A 118 -2.89 -18.79 2.94
CA GLY A 118 -3.30 -19.20 4.27
C GLY A 118 -2.38 -20.21 4.95
N GLU A 119 -1.65 -21.01 4.17
CA GLU A 119 -0.67 -21.98 4.67
C GLU A 119 0.76 -21.40 4.75
N GLN A 120 0.96 -20.14 4.38
CA GLN A 120 2.28 -19.52 4.34
C GLN A 120 2.56 -18.69 5.60
N PRO A 121 3.83 -18.59 6.03
CA PRO A 121 4.23 -17.85 7.22
C PRO A 121 4.34 -16.35 6.92
N VAL A 122 3.22 -15.73 6.55
CA VAL A 122 3.09 -14.28 6.31
C VAL A 122 2.14 -13.67 7.33
N ASP A 123 2.31 -12.38 7.63
CA ASP A 123 1.63 -11.76 8.78
C ASP A 123 0.28 -11.14 8.40
N LEU A 124 0.18 -10.50 7.23
CA LEU A 124 -1.00 -9.77 6.77
C LEU A 124 -1.19 -9.93 5.26
N LEU A 125 -2.43 -9.84 4.79
CA LEU A 125 -2.77 -9.83 3.36
C LEU A 125 -3.32 -8.46 2.97
N GLU A 126 -2.72 -7.79 1.99
CA GLU A 126 -3.24 -6.56 1.40
C GLU A 126 -3.93 -6.88 0.07
N ILE A 127 -5.24 -6.83 0.03
CA ILE A 127 -6.05 -7.13 -1.15
C ILE A 127 -6.18 -5.88 -2.01
N ASN A 128 -5.55 -5.90 -3.17
CA ASN A 128 -5.49 -4.76 -4.08
C ASN A 128 -6.70 -4.74 -5.02
N ILE A 129 -7.80 -4.15 -4.59
CA ILE A 129 -9.00 -3.96 -5.41
C ILE A 129 -8.96 -2.70 -6.29
N SER A 130 -7.88 -1.94 -6.24
CA SER A 130 -7.77 -0.61 -6.84
C SER A 130 -7.20 -0.60 -8.26
N CYS A 131 -7.02 -1.75 -8.92
CA CYS A 131 -6.46 -1.80 -10.26
C CYS A 131 -7.51 -1.42 -11.33
N PRO A 132 -7.33 -0.29 -12.07
CA PRO A 132 -8.30 0.16 -13.06
C PRO A 132 -8.30 -0.68 -14.36
N ASN A 133 -7.36 -1.61 -14.50
CA ASN A 133 -7.07 -2.30 -15.77
C ASN A 133 -7.64 -3.72 -15.87
N VAL A 134 -8.53 -4.12 -14.97
CA VAL A 134 -9.21 -5.43 -15.05
C VAL A 134 -10.44 -5.28 -15.91
N LYS A 135 -10.27 -5.46 -17.23
CA LYS A 135 -11.37 -5.37 -18.20
C LYS A 135 -12.17 -6.67 -18.37
N GLU A 136 -11.75 -7.77 -17.80
CA GLU A 136 -12.49 -9.03 -17.85
C GLU A 136 -13.54 -9.05 -16.75
N GLY A 137 -14.80 -9.01 -17.14
CA GLY A 137 -15.96 -9.06 -16.24
C GLY A 137 -16.64 -7.73 -15.93
N GLY A 138 -16.12 -6.58 -16.36
CA GLY A 138 -16.82 -5.28 -16.31
C GLY A 138 -16.99 -4.67 -14.91
N ILE A 139 -16.49 -5.29 -13.85
CA ILE A 139 -16.65 -4.84 -12.48
C ILE A 139 -15.32 -4.31 -11.97
N ALA A 140 -15.22 -2.98 -11.81
CA ALA A 140 -14.12 -2.35 -11.09
C ALA A 140 -14.37 -2.50 -9.58
N PHE A 141 -13.86 -3.57 -8.96
CA PHE A 141 -14.07 -3.86 -7.53
C PHE A 141 -13.79 -2.65 -6.61
N GLY A 142 -12.83 -1.82 -6.96
CA GLY A 142 -12.47 -0.64 -6.18
C GLY A 142 -13.23 0.65 -6.54
N GLN A 143 -14.30 0.60 -7.35
CA GLN A 143 -15.07 1.78 -7.76
C GLN A 143 -16.55 1.70 -7.39
N VAL A 144 -17.06 0.50 -7.06
CA VAL A 144 -18.46 0.26 -6.70
C VAL A 144 -18.51 -0.33 -5.29
N PRO A 145 -19.16 0.35 -4.31
CA PRO A 145 -19.19 -0.10 -2.91
C PRO A 145 -19.71 -1.54 -2.73
N SER A 146 -20.80 -1.92 -3.40
CA SER A 146 -21.34 -3.27 -3.31
C SER A 146 -20.38 -4.35 -3.83
N SER A 147 -19.59 -4.04 -4.86
CA SER A 147 -18.56 -4.96 -5.37
C SER A 147 -17.37 -5.06 -4.40
N ALA A 148 -16.98 -3.95 -3.77
CA ALA A 148 -15.94 -3.95 -2.75
C ALA A 148 -16.35 -4.74 -1.51
N GLU A 149 -17.60 -4.61 -1.07
CA GLU A 149 -18.15 -5.42 0.03
C GLU A 149 -18.17 -6.90 -0.33
N ALA A 150 -18.65 -7.26 -1.52
CA ALA A 150 -18.75 -8.65 -1.97
C ALA A 150 -17.38 -9.34 -2.01
N ILE A 151 -16.38 -8.73 -2.65
CA ILE A 151 -15.02 -9.28 -2.72
C ILE A 151 -14.38 -9.39 -1.34
N THR A 152 -14.61 -8.42 -0.44
CA THR A 152 -14.12 -8.47 0.93
C THR A 152 -14.71 -9.67 1.66
N LYS A 153 -16.03 -9.89 1.57
CA LYS A 153 -16.70 -11.06 2.16
C LYS A 153 -16.17 -12.38 1.62
N ALA A 154 -15.96 -12.47 0.31
CA ALA A 154 -15.43 -13.68 -0.33
C ALA A 154 -14.02 -14.03 0.18
N VAL A 155 -13.12 -13.03 0.20
CA VAL A 155 -11.75 -13.19 0.70
C VAL A 155 -11.74 -13.53 2.20
N LYS A 156 -12.54 -12.84 3.01
CA LYS A 156 -12.59 -13.08 4.48
C LYS A 156 -13.07 -14.48 4.85
N LYS A 157 -13.86 -15.15 4.02
CA LYS A 157 -14.30 -16.53 4.27
C LYS A 157 -13.15 -17.55 4.27
N VAL A 158 -12.09 -17.26 3.53
CA VAL A 158 -10.97 -18.19 3.30
C VAL A 158 -9.65 -17.71 3.91
N ALA A 159 -9.54 -16.43 4.22
CA ALA A 159 -8.34 -15.86 4.79
C ALA A 159 -8.08 -16.38 6.22
N LYS A 160 -6.84 -16.82 6.47
CA LYS A 160 -6.34 -17.17 7.81
C LYS A 160 -5.62 -16.01 8.48
N GLN A 161 -4.99 -15.15 7.68
CA GLN A 161 -4.34 -13.93 8.13
C GLN A 161 -5.33 -12.75 8.13
N PRO A 162 -5.09 -11.69 8.93
CA PRO A 162 -5.86 -10.47 8.84
C PRO A 162 -5.77 -9.83 7.45
N VAL A 163 -6.89 -9.25 7.00
CA VAL A 163 -7.08 -8.72 5.65
C VAL A 163 -7.13 -7.21 5.66
N ILE A 164 -6.23 -6.59 4.90
CA ILE A 164 -6.19 -5.15 4.60
C ILE A 164 -6.81 -4.95 3.22
N MET A 165 -7.82 -4.07 3.09
CA MET A 165 -8.38 -3.72 1.78
C MET A 165 -7.73 -2.44 1.25
N LYS A 166 -7.06 -2.52 0.09
CA LYS A 166 -6.39 -1.36 -0.52
C LYS A 166 -7.33 -0.60 -1.43
N LEU A 167 -7.63 0.65 -1.05
CA LEU A 167 -8.62 1.50 -1.69
C LEU A 167 -8.04 2.35 -2.82
N SER A 168 -8.87 2.58 -3.84
CA SER A 168 -8.58 3.48 -4.96
C SER A 168 -8.99 4.92 -4.63
N PRO A 169 -8.17 5.92 -5.00
CA PRO A 169 -8.58 7.33 -4.91
C PRO A 169 -9.50 7.78 -6.06
N ASN A 170 -9.68 6.94 -7.09
CA ASN A 170 -10.41 7.29 -8.31
C ASN A 170 -11.91 7.02 -8.15
N VAL A 171 -12.50 7.59 -7.11
CA VAL A 171 -13.90 7.51 -6.73
C VAL A 171 -14.39 8.89 -6.30
N THR A 172 -15.70 9.11 -6.32
CA THR A 172 -16.28 10.37 -5.90
C THR A 172 -16.17 10.56 -4.38
N ASP A 173 -16.50 9.52 -3.63
CA ASP A 173 -16.40 9.50 -2.17
C ASP A 173 -15.70 8.22 -1.71
N ILE A 174 -14.50 8.36 -1.16
CA ILE A 174 -13.70 7.24 -0.67
C ILE A 174 -14.28 6.64 0.62
N THR A 175 -15.09 7.40 1.36
CA THR A 175 -15.69 6.93 2.61
C THR A 175 -16.76 5.87 2.37
N GLU A 176 -17.48 5.93 1.24
CA GLU A 176 -18.43 4.89 0.85
C GLU A 176 -17.71 3.56 0.59
N MET A 177 -16.55 3.61 -0.06
CA MET A 177 -15.72 2.42 -0.28
C MET A 177 -15.17 1.85 1.03
N ALA A 178 -14.69 2.72 1.93
CA ALA A 178 -14.19 2.31 3.23
C ALA A 178 -15.26 1.63 4.08
N LYS A 179 -16.47 2.19 4.15
CA LYS A 179 -17.63 1.60 4.84
C LYS A 179 -18.04 0.26 4.24
N ALA A 180 -17.99 0.14 2.92
CA ALA A 180 -18.33 -1.09 2.23
C ALA A 180 -17.36 -2.24 2.57
N VAL A 181 -16.05 -1.97 2.57
CA VAL A 181 -15.07 -3.01 2.94
C VAL A 181 -15.13 -3.34 4.45
N GLU A 182 -15.40 -2.36 5.32
CA GLU A 182 -15.66 -2.60 6.75
C GLU A 182 -16.89 -3.50 6.93
N ALA A 183 -18.01 -3.22 6.25
CA ALA A 183 -19.20 -4.07 6.25
C ALA A 183 -18.94 -5.47 5.65
N GLY A 184 -17.96 -5.58 4.75
CA GLY A 184 -17.46 -6.84 4.20
C GLY A 184 -16.63 -7.65 5.19
N GLY A 185 -16.23 -7.07 6.33
CA GLY A 185 -15.44 -7.72 7.38
C GLY A 185 -13.92 -7.56 7.21
N ALA A 186 -13.46 -6.52 6.51
CA ALA A 186 -12.04 -6.17 6.50
C ALA A 186 -11.50 -5.93 7.92
N ASP A 187 -10.24 -6.26 8.16
CA ASP A 187 -9.58 -6.04 9.45
C ASP A 187 -8.81 -4.71 9.49
N ALA A 188 -8.43 -4.18 8.32
CA ALA A 188 -7.79 -2.89 8.14
C ALA A 188 -8.03 -2.36 6.72
N VAL A 189 -7.67 -1.10 6.48
CA VAL A 189 -7.65 -0.52 5.13
C VAL A 189 -6.30 0.13 4.84
N SER A 190 -5.91 0.16 3.57
CA SER A 190 -4.78 0.95 3.10
C SER A 190 -5.23 1.90 1.99
N LEU A 191 -4.77 3.13 2.01
CA LEU A 191 -5.07 4.16 1.02
C LEU A 191 -3.98 5.24 0.98
N ILE A 192 -3.73 5.83 -0.18
CA ILE A 192 -4.40 5.67 -1.45
C ILE A 192 -3.51 4.94 -2.47
N ASN A 193 -4.13 4.26 -3.44
CA ASN A 193 -3.42 3.90 -4.66
C ASN A 193 -3.20 5.15 -5.52
N THR A 194 -2.72 5.01 -6.74
CA THR A 194 -2.37 6.10 -7.64
C THR A 194 -3.61 6.79 -8.25
N LEU A 195 -3.52 8.11 -8.45
CA LEU A 195 -4.52 8.87 -9.20
C LEU A 195 -4.36 8.62 -10.71
N THR A 196 -5.46 8.51 -11.43
CA THR A 196 -5.41 8.34 -12.88
C THR A 196 -5.03 9.65 -13.56
N GLY A 197 -4.02 9.61 -14.41
CA GLY A 197 -3.56 10.75 -15.20
C GLY A 197 -3.14 10.37 -16.61
N MET A 198 -2.75 11.38 -17.39
CA MET A 198 -2.25 11.23 -18.76
C MET A 198 -1.09 12.19 -19.01
N LYS A 199 -0.12 11.74 -19.80
CA LYS A 199 0.97 12.59 -20.29
C LYS A 199 1.16 12.41 -21.78
N ILE A 200 1.35 13.53 -22.49
CA ILE A 200 1.61 13.59 -23.93
C ILE A 200 3.05 13.98 -24.15
N ASP A 201 3.75 13.27 -25.06
CA ASP A 201 4.98 13.71 -25.68
C ASP A 201 4.60 14.62 -26.84
N VAL A 202 4.71 15.93 -26.62
CA VAL A 202 4.28 16.95 -27.60
C VAL A 202 5.17 16.97 -28.84
N ASN A 203 6.44 16.59 -28.69
CA ASN A 203 7.39 16.57 -29.81
C ASN A 203 7.09 15.38 -30.76
N ARG A 204 6.79 14.21 -30.18
CA ARG A 204 6.44 13.00 -30.94
C ARG A 204 4.97 12.92 -31.28
N ARG A 205 4.13 13.80 -30.71
CA ARG A 205 2.65 13.81 -30.86
C ARG A 205 2.03 12.44 -30.53
N THR A 206 2.47 11.84 -29.41
CA THR A 206 2.02 10.54 -28.94
C THR A 206 1.85 10.51 -27.43
N PHE A 207 1.31 9.43 -26.91
CA PHE A 207 1.22 9.21 -25.48
C PHE A 207 2.59 8.86 -24.88
N ALA A 208 2.91 9.39 -23.70
CA ALA A 208 4.16 9.11 -23.00
C ALA A 208 4.23 7.65 -22.48
N VAL A 209 3.09 7.01 -22.27
CA VAL A 209 2.99 5.59 -21.89
C VAL A 209 2.07 4.85 -22.83
N ALA A 210 2.36 3.57 -23.13
CA ALA A 210 1.63 2.75 -24.09
C ALA A 210 0.13 2.61 -23.76
N ASN A 211 -0.22 2.58 -22.47
CA ASN A 211 -1.60 2.48 -21.99
C ASN A 211 -2.42 3.77 -22.12
N LYS A 212 -1.83 4.87 -22.63
CA LYS A 212 -2.43 6.20 -22.71
C LYS A 212 -2.64 6.87 -21.34
N THR A 213 -3.34 6.21 -20.42
CA THR A 213 -3.51 6.61 -19.01
C THR A 213 -2.62 5.77 -18.10
N ALA A 214 -2.22 6.35 -16.98
CA ALA A 214 -1.36 5.72 -15.98
C ALA A 214 -1.65 6.26 -14.58
N GLY A 215 -1.18 5.56 -13.56
CA GLY A 215 -1.29 6.01 -12.18
C GLY A 215 -0.23 7.06 -11.84
N VAL A 216 -0.66 8.22 -11.38
CA VAL A 216 0.18 9.31 -10.87
C VAL A 216 0.49 9.07 -9.41
N SER A 217 1.77 9.19 -9.04
CA SER A 217 2.27 9.04 -7.68
C SER A 217 3.40 10.04 -7.39
N GLY A 218 3.80 10.17 -6.14
CA GLY A 218 4.84 11.10 -5.71
C GLY A 218 4.29 12.32 -4.96
N PRO A 219 5.15 13.31 -4.62
CA PRO A 219 4.78 14.40 -3.71
C PRO A 219 3.55 15.21 -4.12
N ALA A 220 3.29 15.34 -5.43
CA ALA A 220 2.15 16.10 -5.92
C ALA A 220 0.78 15.57 -5.45
N ILE A 221 0.69 14.29 -5.09
CA ILE A 221 -0.58 13.71 -4.60
C ILE A 221 -0.68 13.71 -3.07
N HIS A 222 0.35 14.11 -2.34
CA HIS A 222 0.38 14.02 -0.87
C HIS A 222 -0.81 14.72 -0.19
N PRO A 223 -1.13 15.99 -0.47
CA PRO A 223 -2.25 16.66 0.19
C PRO A 223 -3.61 16.02 -0.15
N ILE A 224 -3.74 15.36 -1.30
CA ILE A 224 -4.94 14.60 -1.66
C ILE A 224 -5.03 13.34 -0.79
N ALA A 225 -3.92 12.63 -0.62
CA ALA A 225 -3.84 11.43 0.18
C ALA A 225 -4.13 11.73 1.67
N VAL A 226 -3.53 12.78 2.24
CA VAL A 226 -3.79 13.23 3.62
C VAL A 226 -5.27 13.52 3.84
N ARG A 227 -5.92 14.27 2.92
CA ARG A 227 -7.36 14.53 2.98
C ARG A 227 -8.18 13.24 2.96
N MET A 228 -7.83 12.28 2.09
CA MET A 228 -8.57 11.02 1.98
C MET A 228 -8.39 10.14 3.22
N VAL A 229 -7.20 10.09 3.80
CA VAL A 229 -6.95 9.40 5.08
C VAL A 229 -7.79 10.04 6.19
N TYR A 230 -7.80 11.37 6.30
CA TYR A 230 -8.65 12.09 7.25
C TYR A 230 -10.13 11.72 7.11
N GLN A 231 -10.66 11.73 5.88
CA GLN A 231 -12.06 11.41 5.62
C GLN A 231 -12.40 9.96 6.04
N VAL A 232 -11.54 8.99 5.68
CA VAL A 232 -11.74 7.58 6.03
C VAL A 232 -11.62 7.36 7.53
N ALA A 233 -10.63 7.96 8.19
CA ALA A 233 -10.43 7.86 9.64
C ALA A 233 -11.62 8.39 10.47
N ASN A 234 -12.41 9.33 9.91
CA ASN A 234 -13.65 9.80 10.53
C ASN A 234 -14.90 8.99 10.14
N ALA A 235 -14.77 8.04 9.20
CA ALA A 235 -15.91 7.31 8.65
C ALA A 235 -16.00 5.84 9.10
N ILE A 236 -14.86 5.24 9.50
CA ILE A 236 -14.74 3.84 9.92
C ILE A 236 -13.90 3.70 11.19
N ASN A 237 -13.94 2.50 11.81
CA ASN A 237 -13.17 2.20 13.03
C ASN A 237 -11.97 1.27 12.78
N LEU A 238 -11.64 0.94 11.54
CA LEU A 238 -10.53 0.05 11.21
C LEU A 238 -9.18 0.79 11.24
N PRO A 239 -8.08 0.10 11.58
CA PRO A 239 -6.72 0.65 11.41
C PRO A 239 -6.46 1.02 9.95
N ILE A 240 -5.70 2.10 9.75
CA ILE A 240 -5.41 2.65 8.42
C ILE A 240 -3.91 2.63 8.17
N ILE A 241 -3.49 2.13 7.00
CA ILE A 241 -2.13 2.34 6.47
C ILE A 241 -2.22 3.46 5.42
N GLY A 242 -1.73 4.65 5.77
CA GLY A 242 -1.71 5.83 4.90
C GLY A 242 -0.56 5.78 3.90
N MET A 243 -0.83 6.09 2.62
CA MET A 243 0.21 6.20 1.58
C MET A 243 -0.16 7.23 0.52
N GLY A 244 0.87 7.83 -0.06
CA GLY A 244 0.75 8.81 -1.14
C GLY A 244 1.65 10.02 -0.90
N GLY A 245 2.74 10.11 -1.67
CA GLY A 245 3.64 11.24 -1.70
C GLY A 245 4.58 11.41 -0.52
N ILE A 246 4.65 10.48 0.41
CA ILE A 246 5.54 10.52 1.58
C ILE A 246 7.00 10.50 1.13
N ARG A 247 7.78 11.52 1.55
CA ARG A 247 9.22 11.67 1.30
C ARG A 247 10.01 11.95 2.57
N THR A 248 9.38 12.56 3.55
CA THR A 248 9.99 13.01 4.80
C THR A 248 9.23 12.45 6.00
N ALA A 249 9.82 12.59 7.18
CA ALA A 249 9.12 12.25 8.43
C ALA A 249 7.90 13.17 8.67
N GLU A 250 7.96 14.42 8.22
CA GLU A 250 6.84 15.37 8.31
C GLU A 250 5.65 14.88 7.50
N ASP A 251 5.87 14.45 6.24
CA ASP A 251 4.80 13.87 5.40
C ASP A 251 4.18 12.62 6.08
N ALA A 252 5.00 11.77 6.70
CA ALA A 252 4.51 10.61 7.43
C ALA A 252 3.71 10.99 8.67
N LEU A 253 4.16 11.99 9.43
CA LEU A 253 3.47 12.52 10.60
C LEU A 253 2.14 13.17 10.23
N GLU A 254 2.03 13.89 9.10
CA GLU A 254 0.75 14.40 8.60
C GLU A 254 -0.27 13.27 8.44
N MET A 255 0.12 12.15 7.83
CA MET A 255 -0.75 10.98 7.68
C MET A 255 -1.17 10.39 9.03
N ILE A 256 -0.22 10.27 9.98
CA ILE A 256 -0.48 9.71 11.31
C ILE A 256 -1.42 10.65 12.09
N MET A 257 -1.15 11.93 12.08
CA MET A 257 -1.94 12.93 12.83
C MET A 257 -3.38 13.06 12.34
N VAL A 258 -3.66 12.74 11.07
CA VAL A 258 -5.04 12.69 10.55
C VAL A 258 -5.70 11.33 10.70
N GLY A 259 -5.03 10.33 11.27
CA GLY A 259 -5.63 9.06 11.69
C GLY A 259 -5.05 7.78 11.09
N ALA A 260 -3.96 7.83 10.32
CA ALA A 260 -3.27 6.62 9.91
C ALA A 260 -2.54 5.97 11.11
N SER A 261 -2.72 4.67 11.29
CA SER A 261 -2.00 3.89 12.31
C SER A 261 -0.59 3.51 11.85
N ALA A 262 -0.38 3.39 10.54
CA ALA A 262 0.91 3.15 9.90
C ALA A 262 0.96 3.89 8.56
N VAL A 263 2.16 3.98 7.98
CA VAL A 263 2.39 4.67 6.70
C VAL A 263 3.21 3.81 5.75
N ALA A 264 2.98 3.97 4.43
CA ALA A 264 3.75 3.25 3.42
C ALA A 264 4.46 4.22 2.46
N VAL A 265 5.79 4.13 2.42
CA VAL A 265 6.64 4.90 1.51
C VAL A 265 6.64 4.25 0.14
N GLY A 266 6.31 5.01 -0.90
CA GLY A 266 6.21 4.53 -2.27
C GLY A 266 7.29 5.12 -3.19
N THR A 267 6.89 6.02 -4.08
CA THR A 267 7.71 6.62 -5.16
C THR A 267 9.05 7.17 -4.69
N ALA A 268 9.13 7.66 -3.46
CA ALA A 268 10.36 8.23 -2.89
C ALA A 268 11.51 7.21 -2.82
N ASN A 269 11.21 5.92 -2.71
CA ASN A 269 12.23 4.86 -2.73
C ASN A 269 13.03 4.83 -4.04
N PHE A 270 12.44 5.24 -5.17
CA PHE A 270 13.14 5.31 -6.46
C PHE A 270 14.14 6.47 -6.54
N ASN A 271 13.89 7.56 -5.81
CA ASN A 271 14.77 8.71 -5.77
C ASN A 271 15.89 8.53 -4.74
N ASP A 272 15.55 7.94 -3.61
CA ASP A 272 16.47 7.71 -2.50
C ASP A 272 16.09 6.40 -1.78
N PRO A 273 16.89 5.32 -1.95
CA PRO A 273 16.59 4.03 -1.33
C PRO A 273 16.61 4.06 0.20
N TYR A 274 17.21 5.09 0.81
CA TYR A 274 17.26 5.28 2.27
C TYR A 274 16.03 6.01 2.83
N THR A 275 15.05 6.39 2.01
CA THR A 275 13.89 7.20 2.43
C THR A 275 13.15 6.57 3.60
N THR A 276 12.89 5.27 3.59
CA THR A 276 12.20 4.59 4.69
C THR A 276 12.91 4.74 6.01
N ILE A 277 14.23 4.60 6.02
CA ILE A 277 15.07 4.72 7.23
C ILE A 277 15.08 6.18 7.73
N LYS A 278 15.21 7.13 6.82
CA LYS A 278 15.15 8.57 7.14
C LYS A 278 13.79 8.95 7.75
N VAL A 279 12.72 8.37 7.25
CA VAL A 279 11.36 8.58 7.79
C VAL A 279 11.26 8.00 9.22
N ILE A 280 11.75 6.78 9.46
CA ILE A 280 11.76 6.17 10.81
C ILE A 280 12.54 7.03 11.78
N ASP A 281 13.76 7.44 11.41
CA ASP A 281 14.64 8.24 12.26
C ASP A 281 14.03 9.61 12.55
N GLY A 282 13.48 10.28 11.52
CA GLY A 282 12.87 11.59 11.68
C GLY A 282 11.56 11.56 12.51
N ILE A 283 10.77 10.49 12.45
CA ILE A 283 9.62 10.30 13.36
C ILE A 283 10.13 10.21 14.81
N ARG A 284 11.17 9.42 15.07
CA ARG A 284 11.79 9.29 16.39
C ARG A 284 12.29 10.64 16.90
N GLU A 285 13.03 11.37 16.07
CA GLU A 285 13.55 12.72 16.41
C GLU A 285 12.41 13.70 16.73
N TYR A 286 11.31 13.66 15.98
CA TYR A 286 10.13 14.47 16.25
C TYR A 286 9.53 14.12 17.62
N MET A 287 9.37 12.84 17.95
CA MET A 287 8.84 12.39 19.23
C MET A 287 9.74 12.82 20.40
N GLU A 288 11.07 12.68 20.27
CA GLU A 288 12.04 13.13 21.25
C GLU A 288 11.93 14.64 21.51
N LYS A 289 11.94 15.42 20.44
CA LYS A 289 11.87 16.88 20.49
C LYS A 289 10.57 17.41 21.13
N ASN A 290 9.47 16.70 20.92
CA ASN A 290 8.14 17.10 21.37
C ASN A 290 7.67 16.37 22.65
N ASN A 291 8.54 15.58 23.30
CA ASN A 291 8.24 14.81 24.49
C ASN A 291 7.04 13.84 24.33
N VAL A 292 6.89 13.25 23.15
CA VAL A 292 5.90 12.21 22.85
C VAL A 292 6.51 10.85 23.21
N ALA A 293 5.94 10.16 24.20
CA ALA A 293 6.47 8.87 24.66
C ALA A 293 5.97 7.68 23.82
N ASP A 294 4.75 7.76 23.31
CA ASP A 294 4.14 6.70 22.48
C ASP A 294 3.59 7.31 21.18
N ILE A 295 3.95 6.73 20.03
CA ILE A 295 3.48 7.18 18.72
C ILE A 295 1.94 7.20 18.61
N LYS A 296 1.25 6.38 19.39
CA LYS A 296 -0.21 6.32 19.43
C LYS A 296 -0.85 7.63 19.91
N GLU A 297 -0.12 8.47 20.65
CA GLU A 297 -0.57 9.80 21.05
C GLU A 297 -0.77 10.73 19.85
N LEU A 298 -0.06 10.45 18.74
CA LEU A 298 -0.15 11.25 17.53
C LEU A 298 -1.25 10.76 16.57
N ILE A 299 -1.70 9.51 16.70
CA ILE A 299 -2.69 8.94 15.76
C ILE A 299 -4.03 9.68 15.89
N GLY A 300 -4.38 10.44 14.86
CA GLY A 300 -5.64 11.18 14.82
C GLY A 300 -5.71 12.39 15.78
N CYS A 301 -4.59 12.92 16.25
CA CYS A 301 -4.57 14.03 17.21
C CYS A 301 -5.08 15.36 16.62
N VAL A 302 -5.22 15.47 15.29
CA VAL A 302 -5.77 16.66 14.59
C VAL A 302 -7.13 16.39 13.93
N ARG A 303 -7.88 15.42 14.37
CA ARG A 303 -9.25 15.16 13.87
C ARG A 303 -10.32 15.40 14.94
#